data_58bd3a6f59a9c456b53bdb0d1e508ff3
#
_entry.id   58bd3a6f59a9c456b53bdb0d1e508ff3
#
_cell.length_a   1.000
_cell.length_b   1.000
_cell.length_c   1.000
_cell.angle_alpha   90.00
_cell.angle_beta   90.00
_cell.angle_gamma   90.00
#
_symmetry.space_group_name_H-M   'P 1'
#
loop_
_entity.id
_entity.type
_entity.pdbx_description
1 polymer ?
#
loop_
_entity_poly.entity_id
_entity_poly.type
_entity_poly.pdbx_seq_one_letter_code
_entity_poly.pdbx_strand_id
1 'polypeptide(L)'
;MSFHELSFIDIDGNKVSFDKFKGTVSVVINVASNWGYTKARYGQLVQLHKEKYPDVEIIAFPSLQFGAQEFDNHAEIKNFAETNFAFHKDGFNMMSLSDVNGDNTNEVYQWLKSKTNDKPIQWNFSTVFLVDPNGTSHVYPPIYILLI
;
A
#
# COMPACT_ATOMS: atom_id res chain seq x y z
N MET A 1 -20.16 -4.47 -2.39
CA MET A 1 -18.98 -4.08 -3.19
C MET A 1 -17.74 -4.76 -2.66
N SER A 2 -16.94 -5.38 -3.52
CA SER A 2 -15.66 -5.98 -3.15
C SER A 2 -14.52 -5.00 -3.42
N PHE A 3 -13.35 -5.30 -2.86
CA PHE A 3 -12.12 -4.54 -3.13
C PHE A 3 -11.84 -4.41 -4.63
N HIS A 4 -12.14 -5.46 -5.39
CA HIS A 4 -11.83 -5.49 -6.82
C HIS A 4 -12.73 -4.59 -7.67
N GLU A 5 -13.78 -4.01 -7.09
CA GLU A 5 -14.63 -3.03 -7.77
C GLU A 5 -14.13 -1.59 -7.62
N LEU A 6 -13.08 -1.39 -6.81
CA LEU A 6 -12.47 -0.08 -6.61
C LEU A 6 -11.48 0.25 -7.72
N SER A 7 -11.08 1.51 -7.76
CA SER A 7 -10.01 2.00 -8.64
C SER A 7 -9.30 3.15 -7.94
N PHE A 8 -8.07 3.44 -8.38
CA PHE A 8 -7.31 4.56 -7.85
C PHE A 8 -6.29 5.04 -8.89
N ILE A 9 -5.83 6.27 -8.74
CA ILE A 9 -4.79 6.85 -9.59
C ILE A 9 -3.42 6.40 -9.08
N ASP A 10 -2.60 5.83 -9.95
CA ASP A 10 -1.26 5.43 -9.56
C ASP A 10 -0.29 6.62 -9.55
N ILE A 11 0.98 6.34 -9.17
CA ILE A 11 2.01 7.38 -9.06
C ILE A 11 2.33 8.04 -10.41
N ASP A 12 2.02 7.40 -11.51
CA ASP A 12 2.21 7.91 -12.87
C ASP A 12 1.02 8.71 -13.40
N GLY A 13 -0.06 8.82 -12.60
CA GLY A 13 -1.26 9.53 -12.99
C GLY A 13 -2.27 8.71 -13.78
N ASN A 14 -2.08 7.41 -13.88
CA ASN A 14 -2.97 6.51 -14.60
C ASN A 14 -4.01 5.90 -13.67
N LYS A 15 -5.23 5.79 -14.14
CA LYS A 15 -6.29 5.12 -13.37
C LYS A 15 -6.08 3.61 -13.42
N VAL A 16 -5.98 3.00 -12.25
CA VAL A 16 -5.83 1.56 -12.10
C VAL A 16 -7.13 0.98 -11.59
N SER A 17 -7.74 0.08 -12.34
CA SER A 17 -8.88 -0.72 -11.86
C SER A 17 -8.34 -1.88 -11.03
N PHE A 18 -8.89 -2.06 -9.83
CA PHE A 18 -8.48 -3.15 -8.95
C PHE A 18 -9.03 -4.51 -9.38
N ASP A 19 -9.82 -4.53 -10.43
CA ASP A 19 -10.26 -5.77 -11.09
C ASP A 19 -9.07 -6.64 -11.51
N LYS A 20 -7.95 -6.02 -11.86
CA LYS A 20 -6.71 -6.73 -12.22
C LYS A 20 -6.14 -7.58 -11.09
N PHE A 21 -6.53 -7.35 -9.85
CA PHE A 21 -6.04 -8.08 -8.69
C PHE A 21 -6.93 -9.27 -8.29
N LYS A 22 -8.02 -9.51 -9.01
CA LYS A 22 -8.86 -10.69 -8.78
C LYS A 22 -8.06 -11.97 -8.90
N GLY A 23 -8.33 -12.91 -8.01
CA GLY A 23 -7.66 -14.21 -8.04
C GLY A 23 -6.29 -14.23 -7.38
N THR A 24 -5.77 -13.09 -6.93
CA THR A 24 -4.50 -13.00 -6.21
C THR A 24 -4.70 -12.37 -4.83
N VAL A 25 -3.72 -12.57 -3.95
CA VAL A 25 -3.68 -11.89 -2.65
C VAL A 25 -3.03 -10.53 -2.84
N SER A 26 -3.66 -9.48 -2.30
CA SER A 26 -3.10 -8.13 -2.30
C SER A 26 -2.72 -7.72 -0.89
N VAL A 27 -1.56 -7.09 -0.76
CA VAL A 27 -1.08 -6.46 0.47
C VAL A 27 -1.18 -4.95 0.28
N VAL A 28 -2.05 -4.29 1.05
CA VAL A 28 -2.24 -2.84 0.98
C VAL A 28 -1.61 -2.21 2.21
N ILE A 29 -0.73 -1.25 2.00
CA ILE A 29 0.03 -0.62 3.08
C ILE A 29 0.30 0.85 2.78
N ASN A 30 0.24 1.71 3.80
CA ASN A 30 0.63 3.10 3.68
C ASN A 30 2.14 3.25 3.87
N VAL A 31 2.77 4.06 3.03
CA VAL A 31 4.24 4.17 2.96
C VAL A 31 4.72 5.62 3.09
N ALA A 32 6.01 5.77 3.42
CA ALA A 32 6.70 7.05 3.45
C ALA A 32 8.18 6.83 3.16
N SER A 33 8.82 7.81 2.51
CA SER A 33 10.21 7.71 2.06
C SER A 33 11.25 8.18 3.08
N ASN A 34 10.85 9.06 4.01
CA ASN A 34 11.78 9.76 4.92
C ASN A 34 11.61 9.36 6.40
N TRP A 35 11.09 8.20 6.66
CA TRP A 35 10.95 7.66 8.00
C TRP A 35 12.16 6.79 8.35
N GLY A 36 12.52 6.75 9.64
CA GLY A 36 13.72 6.02 10.09
C GLY A 36 13.72 4.53 9.76
N TYR A 37 12.54 3.90 9.69
CA TYR A 37 12.41 2.47 9.38
C TYR A 37 11.96 2.20 7.95
N THR A 38 11.94 3.21 7.09
CA THR A 38 11.48 3.09 5.70
C THR A 38 12.20 1.97 4.95
N LYS A 39 13.53 1.93 5.03
CA LYS A 39 14.33 0.92 4.31
C LYS A 39 14.03 -0.49 4.80
N ALA A 40 13.89 -0.67 6.10
CA ALA A 40 13.56 -1.97 6.68
C ALA A 40 12.18 -2.44 6.20
N ARG A 41 11.19 -1.57 6.20
CA ARG A 41 9.82 -1.92 5.79
C ARG A 41 9.70 -2.19 4.30
N TYR A 42 10.27 -1.33 3.46
CA TYR A 42 10.31 -1.62 2.02
C TYR A 42 11.04 -2.93 1.73
N GLY A 43 12.16 -3.16 2.42
CA GLY A 43 12.91 -4.40 2.27
C GLY A 43 12.09 -5.64 2.60
N GLN A 44 11.26 -5.57 3.66
CA GLN A 44 10.35 -6.66 4.04
C GLN A 44 9.30 -6.92 2.96
N LEU A 45 8.73 -5.87 2.37
CA LEU A 45 7.75 -5.99 1.29
C LEU A 45 8.36 -6.62 0.04
N VAL A 46 9.56 -6.19 -0.33
CA VAL A 46 10.30 -6.75 -1.46
C VAL A 46 10.61 -8.23 -1.23
N GLN A 47 11.08 -8.58 -0.03
CA GLN A 47 11.37 -9.96 0.33
C GLN A 47 10.13 -10.84 0.29
N LEU A 48 9.01 -10.33 0.79
CA LEU A 48 7.74 -11.03 0.77
C LEU A 48 7.36 -11.43 -0.66
N HIS A 49 7.42 -10.49 -1.59
CA HIS A 49 7.05 -10.73 -2.98
C HIS A 49 8.07 -11.59 -3.72
N LYS A 50 9.37 -11.22 -3.64
CA LYS A 50 10.39 -11.87 -4.46
C LYS A 50 10.80 -13.26 -3.96
N GLU A 51 10.86 -13.44 -2.66
CA GLU A 51 11.43 -14.66 -2.07
C GLU A 51 10.38 -15.63 -1.56
N LYS A 52 9.24 -15.13 -1.08
CA LYS A 52 8.25 -16.00 -0.44
C LYS A 52 7.01 -16.24 -1.30
N TYR A 53 6.40 -15.17 -1.81
CA TYR A 53 5.11 -15.25 -2.49
C TYR A 53 5.11 -14.40 -3.76
N PRO A 54 5.68 -14.93 -4.87
CA PRO A 54 5.81 -14.16 -6.12
C PRO A 54 4.48 -13.69 -6.72
N ASP A 55 3.38 -14.36 -6.38
CA ASP A 55 2.06 -14.02 -6.92
C ASP A 55 1.30 -12.98 -6.10
N VAL A 56 1.86 -12.55 -4.94
CA VAL A 56 1.25 -11.50 -4.12
C VAL A 56 1.46 -10.14 -4.77
N GLU A 57 0.40 -9.35 -4.83
CA GLU A 57 0.46 -7.96 -5.28
C GLU A 57 0.64 -7.03 -4.09
N ILE A 58 1.62 -6.16 -4.14
CA ILE A 58 1.84 -5.12 -3.13
C ILE A 58 1.26 -3.81 -3.67
N ILE A 59 0.37 -3.19 -2.92
CA ILE A 59 -0.27 -1.92 -3.29
C ILE A 59 0.07 -0.90 -2.21
N ALA A 60 0.93 0.05 -2.56
CA ALA A 60 1.46 1.03 -1.62
C ALA A 60 0.80 2.39 -1.80
N PHE A 61 0.40 2.99 -0.68
CA PHE A 61 -0.25 4.31 -0.63
C PHE A 61 0.64 5.29 0.11
N PRO A 62 1.38 6.15 -0.59
CA PRO A 62 2.19 7.17 0.08
C PRO A 62 1.30 8.24 0.73
N SER A 63 1.69 8.70 1.92
CA SER A 63 0.94 9.70 2.66
C SER A 63 1.86 10.64 3.44
N LEU A 64 1.50 11.92 3.50
CA LEU A 64 2.19 12.95 4.26
C LEU A 64 1.69 13.09 5.71
N GLN A 65 0.67 12.33 6.08
CA GLN A 65 -0.04 12.56 7.35
C GLN A 65 0.74 12.20 8.60
N PHE A 66 1.86 11.48 8.47
CA PHE A 66 2.61 10.97 9.61
C PHE A 66 3.95 11.68 9.71
N GLY A 67 3.93 12.86 10.32
CA GLY A 67 5.13 13.67 10.51
C GLY A 67 5.68 14.27 9.23
N ALA A 68 4.89 14.32 8.17
CA ALA A 68 5.32 14.80 6.84
C ALA A 68 6.58 14.08 6.35
N GLN A 69 6.69 12.79 6.62
CA GLN A 69 7.87 11.96 6.31
C GLN A 69 7.81 11.32 4.92
N GLU A 70 7.01 11.87 4.04
CA GLU A 70 7.01 11.51 2.62
C GLU A 70 7.43 12.73 1.80
N PHE A 71 7.85 12.50 0.55
CA PHE A 71 8.00 13.61 -0.40
C PHE A 71 6.60 14.13 -0.79
N ASP A 72 6.51 15.41 -1.09
CA ASP A 72 5.28 16.03 -1.59
C ASP A 72 5.17 16.02 -3.13
N ASN A 73 6.01 15.23 -3.78
CA ASN A 73 6.18 15.19 -5.23
C ASN A 73 6.18 13.74 -5.70
N HIS A 74 5.31 13.41 -6.64
CA HIS A 74 5.17 12.04 -7.14
C HIS A 74 6.45 11.51 -7.80
N ALA A 75 7.16 12.37 -8.55
CA ALA A 75 8.42 11.97 -9.21
C ALA A 75 9.48 11.56 -8.19
N GLU A 76 9.59 12.29 -7.07
CA GLU A 76 10.56 11.97 -6.02
C GLU A 76 10.19 10.67 -5.28
N ILE A 77 8.89 10.46 -4.99
CA ILE A 77 8.42 9.23 -4.35
C ILE A 77 8.74 8.03 -5.23
N LYS A 78 8.40 8.12 -6.50
CA LYS A 78 8.64 7.06 -7.48
C LYS A 78 10.13 6.77 -7.62
N ASN A 79 10.94 7.80 -7.79
CA ASN A 79 12.40 7.67 -7.96
C ASN A 79 13.03 7.00 -6.73
N PHE A 80 12.63 7.40 -5.53
CA PHE A 80 13.13 6.79 -4.30
C PHE A 80 12.81 5.29 -4.24
N ALA A 81 11.57 4.92 -4.48
CA ALA A 81 11.12 3.54 -4.40
C ALA A 81 11.77 2.67 -5.48
N GLU A 82 11.86 3.16 -6.72
CA GLU A 82 12.48 2.44 -7.82
C GLU A 82 13.99 2.27 -7.62
N THR A 83 14.68 3.36 -7.27
CA THR A 83 16.14 3.36 -7.16
C THR A 83 16.63 2.47 -6.03
N ASN A 84 15.94 2.51 -4.89
CA ASN A 84 16.39 1.78 -3.69
C ASN A 84 15.84 0.37 -3.59
N PHE A 85 14.64 0.10 -4.16
CA PHE A 85 13.94 -1.15 -3.92
C PHE A 85 13.37 -1.81 -5.17
N ALA A 86 13.56 -1.22 -6.34
CA ALA A 86 12.91 -1.65 -7.60
C ALA A 86 11.37 -1.75 -7.43
N PHE A 87 10.77 -0.83 -6.69
CA PHE A 87 9.39 -0.90 -6.22
C PHE A 87 8.46 -0.16 -7.16
N HIS A 88 8.22 -0.70 -8.34
CA HIS A 88 7.29 -0.11 -9.32
C HIS A 88 6.91 -1.08 -10.44
N LYS A 89 7.44 -2.30 -10.41
CA LYS A 89 7.22 -3.29 -11.47
C LYS A 89 6.90 -4.64 -10.85
N ASP A 90 6.32 -5.53 -11.65
CA ASP A 90 6.23 -6.96 -11.35
C ASP A 90 5.63 -7.26 -9.96
N GLY A 91 4.42 -6.77 -9.73
CA GLY A 91 3.72 -7.01 -8.47
C GLY A 91 3.88 -5.91 -7.43
N PHE A 92 4.60 -4.82 -7.76
CA PHE A 92 4.67 -3.63 -6.91
C PHE A 92 3.89 -2.49 -7.56
N ASN A 93 2.89 -1.98 -6.84
CA ASN A 93 1.96 -0.98 -7.36
C ASN A 93 1.98 0.24 -6.44
N MET A 94 2.61 1.32 -6.88
CA MET A 94 2.66 2.57 -6.13
C MET A 94 1.48 3.45 -6.56
N MET A 95 0.66 3.83 -5.59
CA MET A 95 -0.46 4.75 -5.83
C MET A 95 0.00 6.20 -5.67
N SER A 96 -0.86 7.13 -6.05
CA SER A 96 -0.59 8.56 -5.87
C SER A 96 -0.66 8.95 -4.40
N LEU A 97 0.00 10.06 -4.06
CA LEU A 97 -0.03 10.63 -2.71
C LEU A 97 -1.48 10.92 -2.29
N SER A 98 -1.87 10.49 -1.10
CA SER A 98 -3.24 10.68 -0.61
C SER A 98 -3.30 10.63 0.91
N ASP A 99 -4.45 11.03 1.46
CA ASP A 99 -4.75 10.88 2.87
C ASP A 99 -5.36 9.50 3.13
N VAL A 100 -4.94 8.90 4.23
CA VAL A 100 -5.46 7.60 4.70
C VAL A 100 -6.28 7.76 5.98
N ASN A 101 -6.32 8.96 6.56
CA ASN A 101 -7.13 9.32 7.74
C ASN A 101 -7.83 10.65 7.51
N GLY A 102 -8.93 10.89 8.26
CA GLY A 102 -9.60 12.18 8.33
C GLY A 102 -10.63 12.40 7.22
N ASP A 103 -11.04 13.65 7.06
CA ASP A 103 -12.14 14.02 6.16
C ASP A 103 -11.83 13.79 4.69
N ASN A 104 -10.55 13.82 4.32
CA ASN A 104 -10.10 13.64 2.95
C ASN A 104 -9.53 12.24 2.70
N THR A 105 -9.83 11.28 3.56
CA THR A 105 -9.40 9.88 3.37
C THR A 105 -9.77 9.40 1.97
N ASN A 106 -8.80 8.81 1.27
CA ASN A 106 -9.05 8.30 -0.06
C ASN A 106 -10.10 7.17 -0.05
N GLU A 107 -10.77 6.95 -1.17
CA GLU A 107 -11.89 6.02 -1.27
C GLU A 107 -11.51 4.58 -0.99
N VAL A 108 -10.28 4.18 -1.30
CA VAL A 108 -9.81 2.81 -1.04
C VAL A 108 -9.67 2.58 0.46
N TYR A 109 -9.05 3.51 1.19
CA TYR A 109 -8.93 3.41 2.64
C TYR A 109 -10.26 3.56 3.36
N GLN A 110 -11.19 4.38 2.83
CA GLN A 110 -12.55 4.43 3.35
C GLN A 110 -13.19 3.03 3.29
N TRP A 111 -13.07 2.38 2.14
CA TRP A 111 -13.63 1.04 1.95
C TRP A 111 -12.95 0.02 2.88
N LEU A 112 -11.61 0.00 2.91
CA LEU A 112 -10.86 -0.95 3.75
C LEU A 112 -11.22 -0.83 5.23
N LYS A 113 -11.29 0.40 5.74
CA LYS A 113 -11.68 0.64 7.12
C LYS A 113 -13.12 0.19 7.41
N SER A 114 -14.05 0.47 6.50
CA SER A 114 -15.45 0.10 6.67
C SER A 114 -15.67 -1.41 6.72
N LYS A 115 -14.79 -2.19 6.11
CA LYS A 115 -14.88 -3.65 6.05
C LYS A 115 -14.03 -4.37 7.10
N THR A 116 -13.25 -3.63 7.87
CA THR A 116 -12.39 -4.21 8.90
C THR A 116 -12.73 -3.64 10.29
N ASN A 117 -11.91 -2.73 10.84
CA ASN A 117 -12.09 -2.25 12.20
C ASN A 117 -12.39 -0.75 12.33
N ASP A 118 -12.48 -0.03 11.22
CA ASP A 118 -12.76 1.41 11.16
C ASP A 118 -11.87 2.26 12.10
N LYS A 119 -10.63 1.84 12.31
CA LYS A 119 -9.68 2.55 13.16
C LYS A 119 -8.76 3.44 12.33
N PRO A 120 -8.28 4.57 12.89
CA PRO A 120 -7.27 5.37 12.23
C PRO A 120 -5.99 4.60 11.98
N ILE A 121 -5.32 4.89 10.88
CA ILE A 121 -3.95 4.44 10.64
C ILE A 121 -3.06 5.23 11.61
N GLN A 122 -2.19 4.56 12.34
CA GLN A 122 -1.44 5.19 13.44
C GLN A 122 -0.15 5.86 13.01
N TRP A 123 0.54 5.30 12.00
CA TRP A 123 1.82 5.85 11.52
C TRP A 123 2.18 5.28 10.15
N ASN A 124 3.34 5.68 9.64
CA ASN A 124 3.90 5.12 8.41
C ASN A 124 4.05 3.61 8.54
N PHE A 125 3.62 2.85 7.53
CA PHE A 125 3.73 1.38 7.49
C PHE A 125 3.08 0.68 8.68
N SER A 126 2.14 1.32 9.38
CA SER A 126 1.64 0.80 10.67
C SER A 126 0.52 -0.23 10.55
N THR A 127 -0.14 -0.29 9.42
CA THR A 127 -1.28 -1.18 9.22
C THR A 127 -1.18 -1.88 7.88
N VAL A 128 -1.35 -3.19 7.89
CA VAL A 128 -1.36 -4.02 6.68
C VAL A 128 -2.77 -4.54 6.47
N PHE A 129 -3.33 -4.30 5.29
CA PHE A 129 -4.57 -4.94 4.87
C PHE A 129 -4.23 -6.06 3.91
N LEU A 130 -4.70 -7.27 4.20
CA LEU A 130 -4.62 -8.40 3.28
C LEU A 130 -5.98 -8.54 2.60
N VAL A 131 -5.96 -8.53 1.28
CA VAL A 131 -7.17 -8.75 0.49
C VAL A 131 -7.05 -10.11 -0.18
N ASP A 132 -7.99 -11.00 0.10
CA ASP A 132 -7.96 -12.35 -0.45
C ASP A 132 -8.38 -12.35 -1.94
N PRO A 133 -8.23 -13.48 -2.65
CA PRO A 133 -8.56 -13.54 -4.07
C PRO A 133 -10.01 -13.19 -4.42
N ASN A 134 -10.91 -13.26 -3.45
CA ASN A 134 -12.32 -12.92 -3.63
C ASN A 134 -12.64 -11.46 -3.33
N GLY A 135 -11.66 -10.68 -2.86
CA GLY A 135 -11.85 -9.27 -2.54
C GLY A 135 -12.30 -8.97 -1.12
N THR A 136 -12.22 -9.94 -0.21
CA THR A 136 -12.48 -9.76 1.22
C THR A 136 -11.21 -9.31 1.92
N SER A 137 -11.31 -8.27 2.74
CA SER A 137 -10.15 -7.68 3.40
C SER A 137 -10.04 -8.08 4.87
N HIS A 138 -8.79 -8.17 5.34
CA HIS A 138 -8.41 -8.47 6.71
C HIS A 138 -7.32 -7.48 7.13
N VAL A 139 -7.29 -7.08 8.41
CA VAL A 139 -6.34 -6.08 8.90
C VAL A 139 -5.37 -6.70 9.90
N TYR A 140 -4.08 -6.33 9.76
CA TYR A 140 -3.00 -6.83 10.59
C TYR A 140 -1.99 -5.75 10.92
N PRO A 141 -1.27 -5.86 12.07
CA PRO A 141 -0.09 -5.03 12.31
C PRO A 141 1.07 -5.42 11.40
N PRO A 142 2.04 -4.51 11.16
CA PRO A 142 3.09 -4.71 10.16
C PRO A 142 4.02 -5.89 10.43
N ILE A 143 4.12 -6.34 11.67
CA ILE A 143 4.94 -7.50 12.01
C ILE A 143 4.53 -8.76 11.24
N TYR A 144 3.27 -8.85 10.82
CA TYR A 144 2.78 -9.99 10.03
C TYR A 144 3.41 -10.09 8.65
N ILE A 145 4.01 -9.01 8.14
CA ILE A 145 4.78 -9.07 6.88
C ILE A 145 5.93 -10.07 7.01
N LEU A 146 6.53 -10.15 8.20
CA LEU A 146 7.63 -11.08 8.48
C LEU A 146 7.17 -12.52 8.65
N LEU A 147 5.92 -12.71 9.07
CA LEU A 147 5.37 -14.03 9.40
C LEU A 147 4.63 -14.69 8.23
N ILE A 148 4.26 -13.90 7.24
CA ILE A 148 3.65 -14.41 6.02
C ILE A 148 4.72 -15.06 5.15
#